data_f9f5e4226a7ab97e7ef2865391388929
#
_entry.id   f9f5e4226a7ab97e7ef2865391388929
#
_cell.length_a   1.000
_cell.length_b   1.000
_cell.length_c   1.000
_cell.angle_alpha   90.00
_cell.angle_beta   90.00
_cell.angle_gamma   90.00
#
_symmetry.space_group_name_H-M   'P 1'
#
loop_
_entity.id
_entity.type
_entity.pdbx_description
1 polymer ?
#
loop_
_entity_poly.entity_id
_entity_poly.type
_entity_poly.pdbx_seq_one_letter_code
_entity_poly.pdbx_strand_id
1 'polypeptide(L)'
;MVLVTERCRFHGGTLVLERLDKTASVPSCFQWIKGKWRCPALYYYKIQPWLQEQDIVDTVPRWKRLKLASADNRQPHEYQQEALRAWLEAGGRGSIVLPTGAGKTFVALQAMTHLGHSSLVVAPTIDLLHQWYIRLMDGLQEETGQKLEVGVWYGLEKELRPITVTTYHSAGDLVAEVGNAFKLLVFDEVHHLPAPSWREIALMSPAPHRLGLTATYPETNSNDQTPMPQQPAPGCDLATEHWSLEDLIGPVVYVKNVDELTGKQLAEYRTERIRVDLTPQERVTYDAEYAVYAAYYREHKLRESYGPAWWGEYTRRSAYDVEARQAKVAERRLKRIVANAQGKLEKLESLLKEHARQRVLVFTAHNDLAYRISRNYLIPVITHQTRAAERKAILEGFRSGRYRAIVTSRVLNEGVDVPEAKVAVVLGGTASAREYIQRLGRILRKQENKTALLYEIIVRKTIEEG
;
A
#
# COMPACT_ATOMS: atom_id res chain seq x y z
N MET A 1 28.00 -48.09 4.09
CA MET A 1 28.22 -46.82 3.36
C MET A 1 26.90 -46.09 3.36
N VAL A 2 26.75 -45.07 4.21
CA VAL A 2 25.53 -44.26 4.22
C VAL A 2 25.52 -43.48 2.92
N LEU A 3 24.56 -43.73 2.03
CA LEU A 3 24.37 -42.97 0.82
C LEU A 3 24.11 -41.50 1.24
N VAL A 4 25.08 -40.67 0.95
CA VAL A 4 25.07 -39.25 1.27
C VAL A 4 24.25 -38.56 0.19
N THR A 5 22.93 -38.44 0.42
CA THR A 5 21.99 -37.82 -0.52
C THR A 5 22.16 -36.30 -0.58
N GLU A 6 22.14 -35.76 -1.78
CA GLU A 6 22.11 -34.33 -2.07
C GLU A 6 20.81 -33.72 -1.54
N ARG A 7 20.87 -32.48 -1.07
CA ARG A 7 19.74 -31.89 -0.36
C ARG A 7 19.59 -30.41 -0.69
N CYS A 8 18.35 -29.97 -0.87
CA CYS A 8 17.95 -28.54 -0.88
C CYS A 8 17.29 -28.17 0.43
N ARG A 9 17.76 -27.10 1.06
CA ARG A 9 17.15 -26.59 2.30
C ARG A 9 17.02 -25.07 2.30
N PHE A 10 16.10 -24.57 3.09
CA PHE A 10 15.97 -23.15 3.41
C PHE A 10 16.93 -22.74 4.53
N HIS A 11 17.60 -21.59 4.35
CA HIS A 11 18.47 -21.04 5.37
C HIS A 11 18.67 -19.53 5.20
N GLY A 12 18.20 -18.75 6.16
CA GLY A 12 18.41 -17.29 6.18
C GLY A 12 17.87 -16.60 4.92
N GLY A 13 16.62 -16.89 4.53
CA GLY A 13 15.99 -16.29 3.33
C GLY A 13 16.51 -16.81 1.99
N THR A 14 17.39 -17.83 1.98
CA THR A 14 17.96 -18.41 0.77
C THR A 14 17.73 -19.91 0.69
N LEU A 15 17.75 -20.45 -0.53
CA LEU A 15 17.84 -21.88 -0.79
C LEU A 15 19.32 -22.27 -0.85
N VAL A 16 19.65 -23.35 -0.21
CA VAL A 16 21.03 -23.88 -0.13
C VAL A 16 21.05 -25.31 -0.62
N LEU A 17 21.85 -25.58 -1.65
CA LEU A 17 22.16 -26.95 -2.07
C LEU A 17 23.34 -27.44 -1.25
N GLU A 18 23.16 -28.57 -0.61
CA GLU A 18 24.21 -29.24 0.16
C GLU A 18 24.69 -30.45 -0.57
N ARG A 19 26.04 -30.68 -0.49
CA ARG A 19 26.74 -31.85 -1.05
C ARG A 19 26.81 -31.87 -2.58
N LEU A 20 26.61 -30.73 -3.22
CA LEU A 20 26.87 -30.52 -4.65
C LEU A 20 28.20 -29.80 -4.84
N ASP A 21 29.03 -30.29 -5.72
CA ASP A 21 30.32 -29.69 -6.04
C ASP A 21 30.16 -28.37 -6.81
N LYS A 22 31.21 -27.56 -6.80
CA LYS A 22 31.23 -26.28 -7.55
C LYS A 22 31.06 -26.49 -9.06
N THR A 23 31.43 -27.67 -9.57
CA THR A 23 31.36 -28.06 -11.00
C THR A 23 29.98 -28.60 -11.39
N ALA A 24 29.06 -28.79 -10.43
CA ALA A 24 27.71 -29.28 -10.72
C ALA A 24 26.92 -28.33 -11.62
N SER A 25 26.17 -28.90 -12.56
CA SER A 25 25.24 -28.16 -13.39
C SER A 25 23.98 -27.80 -12.58
N VAL A 26 23.87 -26.54 -12.20
CA VAL A 26 22.72 -26.02 -11.42
C VAL A 26 22.00 -24.92 -12.18
N PRO A 27 20.72 -24.65 -11.88
CA PRO A 27 20.00 -23.51 -12.46
C PRO A 27 20.73 -22.18 -12.26
N SER A 28 20.64 -21.29 -13.25
CA SER A 28 21.38 -20.01 -13.30
C SER A 28 21.10 -19.06 -12.11
N CYS A 29 20.00 -19.27 -11.39
CA CYS A 29 19.68 -18.49 -10.18
C CYS A 29 20.60 -18.83 -8.99
N PHE A 30 21.34 -19.95 -9.04
CA PHE A 30 22.26 -20.32 -7.98
C PHE A 30 23.64 -19.70 -8.18
N GLN A 31 24.23 -19.24 -7.10
CA GLN A 31 25.58 -18.70 -7.03
C GLN A 31 26.39 -19.51 -6.00
N TRP A 32 27.68 -19.72 -6.30
CA TRP A 32 28.59 -20.37 -5.38
C TRP A 32 29.13 -19.43 -4.33
N ILE A 33 28.55 -19.46 -3.11
CA ILE A 33 28.86 -18.55 -2.02
C ILE A 33 29.34 -19.34 -0.80
N LYS A 34 30.54 -19.02 -0.29
CA LYS A 34 31.12 -19.67 0.91
C LYS A 34 31.05 -21.19 0.89
N GLY A 35 31.43 -21.81 -0.24
CA GLY A 35 31.49 -23.26 -0.38
C GLY A 35 30.14 -23.97 -0.57
N LYS A 36 29.09 -23.27 -0.92
CA LYS A 36 27.75 -23.83 -1.17
C LYS A 36 27.04 -23.07 -2.28
N TRP A 37 26.16 -23.74 -3.01
CA TRP A 37 25.25 -23.14 -3.95
C TRP A 37 24.10 -22.49 -3.19
N ARG A 38 23.84 -21.21 -3.48
CA ARG A 38 22.77 -20.41 -2.87
C ARG A 38 22.02 -19.63 -3.92
N CYS A 39 20.70 -19.49 -3.73
CA CYS A 39 19.88 -18.55 -4.47
C CYS A 39 18.79 -17.92 -3.56
N PRO A 40 18.19 -16.79 -3.95
CA PRO A 40 17.04 -16.24 -3.24
C PRO A 40 15.91 -17.26 -3.15
N ALA A 41 15.23 -17.31 -2.00
CA ALA A 41 14.15 -18.27 -1.79
C ALA A 41 12.96 -18.08 -2.73
N LEU A 42 12.79 -16.87 -3.27
CA LEU A 42 11.81 -16.54 -4.32
C LEU A 42 11.81 -17.55 -5.48
N TYR A 43 12.96 -18.05 -5.86
CA TYR A 43 13.10 -18.96 -7.01
C TYR A 43 12.63 -20.41 -6.73
N TYR A 44 12.21 -20.71 -5.50
CA TYR A 44 11.83 -22.07 -5.13
C TYR A 44 10.80 -22.70 -6.09
N TYR A 45 9.76 -21.96 -6.46
CA TYR A 45 8.73 -22.47 -7.36
C TYR A 45 9.24 -22.78 -8.77
N LYS A 46 10.32 -22.12 -9.22
CA LYS A 46 10.96 -22.38 -10.52
C LYS A 46 11.90 -23.57 -10.51
N ILE A 47 12.58 -23.81 -9.38
CA ILE A 47 13.58 -24.88 -9.27
C ILE A 47 12.98 -26.21 -8.81
N GLN A 48 11.76 -26.22 -8.32
CA GLN A 48 11.11 -27.43 -7.81
C GLN A 48 11.07 -28.60 -8.82
N PRO A 49 10.72 -28.40 -10.10
CA PRO A 49 10.81 -29.47 -11.09
C PRO A 49 12.22 -30.00 -11.27
N TRP A 50 13.22 -29.12 -11.32
CA TRP A 50 14.62 -29.49 -11.44
C TRP A 50 15.11 -30.31 -10.22
N LEU A 51 14.71 -29.95 -8.99
CA LEU A 51 15.02 -30.74 -7.80
C LEU A 51 14.51 -32.19 -7.91
N GLN A 52 13.29 -32.34 -8.46
CA GLN A 52 12.69 -33.67 -8.69
C GLN A 52 13.43 -34.47 -9.79
N GLU A 53 13.78 -33.81 -10.90
CA GLU A 53 14.51 -34.42 -12.00
C GLU A 53 15.93 -34.92 -11.58
N GLN A 54 16.56 -34.19 -10.65
CA GLN A 54 17.89 -34.51 -10.14
C GLN A 54 17.87 -35.42 -8.89
N ASP A 55 16.70 -35.89 -8.45
CA ASP A 55 16.51 -36.69 -7.24
C ASP A 55 17.11 -36.06 -5.97
N ILE A 56 17.10 -34.72 -5.91
CA ILE A 56 17.61 -33.95 -4.78
C ILE A 56 16.55 -33.90 -3.68
N VAL A 57 16.91 -34.32 -2.46
CA VAL A 57 15.99 -34.31 -1.32
C VAL A 57 15.57 -32.88 -0.97
N ASP A 58 14.32 -32.59 -1.16
CA ASP A 58 13.73 -31.28 -0.86
C ASP A 58 13.25 -31.19 0.61
N THR A 59 13.92 -30.36 1.39
CA THR A 59 13.59 -30.07 2.79
C THR A 59 13.19 -28.62 3.01
N VAL A 60 12.90 -27.90 1.92
CA VAL A 60 12.54 -26.47 1.97
C VAL A 60 11.18 -26.25 2.61
N PRO A 61 10.08 -26.90 2.16
CA PRO A 61 8.74 -26.57 2.65
C PRO A 61 8.52 -27.11 4.07
N ARG A 62 8.01 -26.23 4.94
CA ARG A 62 7.48 -26.57 6.27
C ARG A 62 6.03 -26.15 6.42
N TRP A 63 5.29 -26.09 5.31
CA TRP A 63 3.93 -25.62 5.26
C TRP A 63 2.97 -26.53 6.01
N LYS A 64 2.15 -25.95 6.86
CA LYS A 64 1.10 -26.67 7.53
C LYS A 64 -0.18 -26.62 6.70
N ARG A 65 -0.82 -27.77 6.49
CA ARG A 65 -2.16 -27.84 5.95
C ARG A 65 -3.16 -27.51 7.05
N LEU A 66 -4.11 -26.67 6.75
CA LEU A 66 -5.15 -26.20 7.65
C LEU A 66 -6.51 -26.53 7.03
N LYS A 67 -7.44 -26.96 7.86
CA LYS A 67 -8.83 -27.16 7.44
C LYS A 67 -9.63 -25.91 7.80
N LEU A 68 -9.59 -24.93 6.90
CA LEU A 68 -10.19 -23.61 7.11
C LEU A 68 -11.60 -23.55 6.50
N ALA A 69 -12.52 -22.97 7.25
CA ALA A 69 -13.84 -22.58 6.80
C ALA A 69 -14.05 -21.08 7.01
N SER A 70 -14.93 -20.48 6.20
CA SER A 70 -15.37 -19.10 6.43
C SER A 70 -16.29 -19.07 7.65
N ALA A 71 -15.99 -18.21 8.60
CA ALA A 71 -16.89 -17.85 9.69
C ALA A 71 -17.84 -16.71 9.29
N ASP A 72 -17.59 -16.08 8.15
CA ASP A 72 -18.37 -14.97 7.61
C ASP A 72 -19.47 -15.51 6.69
N ASN A 73 -20.73 -15.32 7.07
CA ASN A 73 -21.90 -15.77 6.33
C ASN A 73 -22.28 -14.86 5.13
N ARG A 74 -21.52 -13.77 4.91
CA ARG A 74 -21.77 -12.89 3.78
C ARG A 74 -21.48 -13.59 2.47
N GLN A 75 -22.38 -13.46 1.51
CA GLN A 75 -22.13 -13.91 0.15
C GLN A 75 -21.11 -12.98 -0.51
N PRO A 76 -20.06 -13.51 -1.15
CA PRO A 76 -19.13 -12.69 -1.90
C PRO A 76 -19.84 -12.00 -3.07
N HIS A 77 -19.51 -10.75 -3.31
CA HIS A 77 -19.95 -10.05 -4.51
C HIS A 77 -19.33 -10.69 -5.76
N GLU A 78 -20.00 -10.57 -6.90
CA GLU A 78 -19.56 -11.14 -8.17
C GLU A 78 -18.11 -10.77 -8.50
N TYR A 79 -17.75 -9.48 -8.41
CA TYR A 79 -16.39 -9.01 -8.67
C TYR A 79 -15.33 -9.56 -7.68
N GLN A 80 -15.72 -9.94 -6.45
CA GLN A 80 -14.82 -10.59 -5.49
C GLN A 80 -14.57 -12.05 -5.88
N GLN A 81 -15.60 -12.72 -6.39
CA GLN A 81 -15.47 -14.08 -6.94
C GLN A 81 -14.63 -14.08 -8.21
N GLU A 82 -14.84 -13.11 -9.11
CA GLU A 82 -14.04 -12.92 -10.31
C GLU A 82 -12.56 -12.68 -9.96
N ALA A 83 -12.28 -11.79 -9.00
CA ALA A 83 -10.93 -11.48 -8.54
C ALA A 83 -10.23 -12.72 -7.97
N LEU A 84 -10.91 -13.49 -7.15
CA LEU A 84 -10.37 -14.75 -6.61
C LEU A 84 -10.11 -15.76 -7.71
N ARG A 85 -11.05 -15.93 -8.65
CA ARG A 85 -10.91 -16.86 -9.78
C ARG A 85 -9.73 -16.48 -10.64
N ALA A 86 -9.60 -15.22 -11.04
CA ALA A 86 -8.47 -14.73 -11.85
C ALA A 86 -7.11 -14.98 -11.16
N TRP A 87 -7.06 -14.79 -9.84
CA TRP A 87 -5.85 -15.07 -9.07
C TRP A 87 -5.52 -16.57 -9.02
N LEU A 88 -6.52 -17.43 -8.87
CA LEU A 88 -6.34 -18.89 -8.89
C LEU A 88 -5.90 -19.39 -10.28
N GLU A 89 -6.50 -18.87 -11.34
CA GLU A 89 -6.14 -19.17 -12.74
C GLU A 89 -4.71 -18.76 -13.07
N ALA A 90 -4.22 -17.69 -12.43
CA ALA A 90 -2.81 -17.28 -12.49
C ALA A 90 -1.86 -18.11 -11.58
N GLY A 91 -2.29 -19.30 -11.14
CA GLY A 91 -1.49 -20.19 -10.29
C GLY A 91 -1.34 -19.71 -8.84
N GLY A 92 -2.19 -18.82 -8.39
CA GLY A 92 -2.13 -18.24 -7.04
C GLY A 92 -1.02 -17.21 -6.88
N ARG A 93 -0.65 -16.51 -7.96
CA ARG A 93 0.34 -15.41 -7.97
C ARG A 93 -0.21 -14.21 -8.72
N GLY A 94 -0.18 -13.07 -8.10
CA GLY A 94 -0.60 -11.83 -8.74
C GLY A 94 -1.19 -10.79 -7.80
N SER A 95 -1.43 -9.62 -8.36
CA SER A 95 -1.97 -8.47 -7.65
C SER A 95 -3.43 -8.24 -8.04
N ILE A 96 -4.27 -7.97 -7.04
CA ILE A 96 -5.67 -7.60 -7.19
C ILE A 96 -5.79 -6.11 -6.83
N VAL A 97 -6.26 -5.33 -7.79
CA VAL A 97 -6.47 -3.88 -7.65
C VAL A 97 -7.95 -3.61 -7.47
N LEU A 98 -8.32 -3.27 -6.25
CA LEU A 98 -9.70 -2.96 -5.87
C LEU A 98 -9.75 -1.67 -5.06
N PRO A 99 -10.76 -0.82 -5.26
CA PRO A 99 -10.94 0.37 -4.46
C PRO A 99 -10.96 0.08 -2.95
N THR A 100 -10.64 1.09 -2.18
CA THR A 100 -10.80 1.01 -0.73
C THR A 100 -12.28 0.81 -0.39
N GLY A 101 -12.56 -0.10 0.55
CA GLY A 101 -13.95 -0.45 0.90
C GLY A 101 -14.57 -1.56 0.03
N ALA A 102 -13.97 -1.94 -1.10
CA ALA A 102 -14.45 -3.03 -1.96
C ALA A 102 -14.21 -4.45 -1.38
N GLY A 103 -13.70 -4.56 -0.17
CA GLY A 103 -13.55 -5.85 0.51
C GLY A 103 -12.31 -6.65 0.10
N LYS A 104 -11.18 -6.00 -0.19
CA LYS A 104 -9.88 -6.66 -0.45
C LYS A 104 -9.54 -7.74 0.59
N THR A 105 -9.72 -7.41 1.87
CA THR A 105 -9.50 -8.35 2.98
C THR A 105 -10.36 -9.60 2.83
N PHE A 106 -11.63 -9.46 2.42
CA PHE A 106 -12.53 -10.58 2.22
C PHE A 106 -12.05 -11.52 1.11
N VAL A 107 -11.55 -10.97 0.00
CA VAL A 107 -10.93 -11.78 -1.08
C VAL A 107 -9.73 -12.58 -0.57
N ALA A 108 -8.89 -11.97 0.28
CA ALA A 108 -7.77 -12.69 0.87
C ALA A 108 -8.21 -13.81 1.84
N LEU A 109 -9.25 -13.59 2.64
CA LEU A 109 -9.83 -14.64 3.49
C LEU A 109 -10.33 -15.82 2.64
N GLN A 110 -11.00 -15.54 1.52
CA GLN A 110 -11.45 -16.56 0.56
C GLN A 110 -10.25 -17.31 -0.05
N ALA A 111 -9.16 -16.62 -0.41
CA ALA A 111 -7.95 -17.24 -0.92
C ALA A 111 -7.29 -18.15 0.13
N MET A 112 -7.23 -17.75 1.39
CA MET A 112 -6.72 -18.55 2.49
C MET A 112 -7.57 -19.81 2.73
N THR A 113 -8.90 -19.67 2.74
CA THR A 113 -9.83 -20.79 2.88
C THR A 113 -9.68 -21.78 1.72
N HIS A 114 -9.57 -21.28 0.48
CA HIS A 114 -9.40 -22.13 -0.70
C HIS A 114 -8.09 -22.91 -0.68
N LEU A 115 -6.98 -22.27 -0.31
CA LEU A 115 -5.68 -22.93 -0.25
C LEU A 115 -5.54 -23.87 0.95
N GLY A 116 -6.17 -23.58 2.07
CA GLY A 116 -6.12 -24.39 3.28
C GLY A 116 -4.70 -24.63 3.81
N HIS A 117 -3.84 -23.61 3.85
CA HIS A 117 -2.45 -23.73 4.28
C HIS A 117 -1.99 -22.53 5.10
N SER A 118 -0.86 -22.73 5.79
CA SER A 118 -0.18 -21.67 6.53
C SER A 118 0.08 -20.43 5.68
N SER A 119 -0.25 -19.26 6.24
CA SER A 119 -0.27 -17.98 5.52
C SER A 119 0.32 -16.86 6.35
N LEU A 120 1.05 -15.96 5.71
CA LEU A 120 1.58 -14.74 6.30
C LEU A 120 0.89 -13.52 5.67
N VAL A 121 0.36 -12.64 6.51
CA VAL A 121 -0.19 -11.33 6.09
C VAL A 121 0.80 -10.25 6.47
N VAL A 122 1.20 -9.42 5.51
CA VAL A 122 2.10 -8.29 5.70
C VAL A 122 1.31 -7.00 5.55
N ALA A 123 1.18 -6.24 6.63
CA ALA A 123 0.43 -4.99 6.70
C ALA A 123 1.37 -3.77 6.78
N PRO A 124 1.01 -2.61 6.20
CA PRO A 124 1.89 -1.44 6.19
C PRO A 124 2.02 -0.75 7.55
N THR A 125 1.02 -0.85 8.42
CA THR A 125 1.02 -0.19 9.74
C THR A 125 0.54 -1.13 10.84
N ILE A 126 0.87 -0.79 12.09
CA ILE A 126 0.42 -1.54 13.28
C ILE A 126 -1.12 -1.49 13.39
N ASP A 127 -1.74 -0.37 13.06
CA ASP A 127 -3.20 -0.24 13.10
C ASP A 127 -3.87 -1.20 12.09
N LEU A 128 -3.29 -1.35 10.88
CA LEU A 128 -3.75 -2.32 9.89
C LEU A 128 -3.47 -3.76 10.32
N LEU A 129 -2.33 -4.01 10.95
CA LEU A 129 -2.01 -5.32 11.51
C LEU A 129 -3.11 -5.77 12.49
N HIS A 130 -3.50 -4.89 13.44
CA HIS A 130 -4.58 -5.20 14.38
C HIS A 130 -5.94 -5.40 13.69
N GLN A 131 -6.24 -4.62 12.64
CA GLN A 131 -7.46 -4.84 11.85
C GLN A 131 -7.43 -6.19 11.14
N TRP A 132 -6.30 -6.57 10.53
CA TRP A 132 -6.13 -7.88 9.92
C TRP A 132 -6.30 -9.00 10.93
N TYR A 133 -5.68 -8.86 12.12
CA TYR A 133 -5.82 -9.83 13.20
C TYR A 133 -7.29 -10.07 13.57
N ILE A 134 -8.04 -8.98 13.82
CA ILE A 134 -9.48 -9.06 14.14
C ILE A 134 -10.26 -9.70 12.98
N ARG A 135 -9.98 -9.29 11.74
CA ARG A 135 -10.67 -9.83 10.54
C ARG A 135 -10.40 -11.30 10.32
N LEU A 136 -9.19 -11.78 10.61
CA LEU A 136 -8.85 -13.20 10.53
C LEU A 136 -9.57 -14.00 11.61
N MET A 137 -9.58 -13.48 12.84
CA MET A 137 -10.27 -14.13 13.97
C MET A 137 -11.79 -14.20 13.81
N ASP A 138 -12.40 -13.16 13.20
CA ASP A 138 -13.85 -13.09 12.99
C ASP A 138 -14.30 -13.78 11.68
N GLY A 139 -13.41 -13.82 10.69
CA GLY A 139 -13.75 -14.26 9.33
C GLY A 139 -13.35 -15.70 8.99
N LEU A 140 -12.44 -16.29 9.77
CA LEU A 140 -11.97 -17.67 9.59
C LEU A 140 -12.18 -18.50 10.85
N GLN A 141 -12.47 -19.77 10.63
CA GLN A 141 -12.55 -20.79 11.68
C GLN A 141 -11.99 -22.12 11.15
N GLU A 142 -11.72 -23.06 12.02
CA GLU A 142 -11.46 -24.43 11.61
C GLU A 142 -12.78 -25.11 11.13
N GLU A 143 -12.70 -26.10 10.23
CA GLU A 143 -13.87 -26.86 9.79
C GLU A 143 -14.61 -27.54 10.97
N THR A 144 -13.94 -27.75 12.09
CA THR A 144 -14.51 -28.24 13.35
C THR A 144 -15.38 -27.20 14.07
N GLY A 145 -15.41 -25.95 13.59
CA GLY A 145 -16.07 -24.83 14.26
C GLY A 145 -15.27 -24.20 15.39
N GLN A 146 -14.03 -24.67 15.62
CA GLN A 146 -13.14 -24.06 16.61
C GLN A 146 -12.61 -22.73 16.12
N LYS A 147 -12.38 -21.78 17.06
CA LYS A 147 -11.74 -20.51 16.74
C LYS A 147 -10.32 -20.74 16.28
N LEU A 148 -9.96 -20.06 15.18
CA LEU A 148 -8.62 -20.06 14.64
C LEU A 148 -7.67 -19.30 15.57
N GLU A 149 -6.49 -19.86 15.84
CA GLU A 149 -5.41 -19.15 16.49
C GLU A 149 -4.58 -18.38 15.44
N VAL A 150 -4.54 -17.06 15.57
CA VAL A 150 -3.79 -16.17 14.69
C VAL A 150 -2.59 -15.63 15.44
N GLY A 151 -1.40 -15.77 14.85
CA GLY A 151 -0.16 -15.20 15.38
C GLY A 151 -0.01 -13.74 15.04
N VAL A 152 0.76 -13.04 15.87
CA VAL A 152 1.12 -11.63 15.67
C VAL A 152 2.63 -11.48 15.83
N TRP A 153 3.28 -10.83 14.84
CA TRP A 153 4.72 -10.67 14.86
C TRP A 153 5.13 -9.22 14.56
N TYR A 154 5.32 -8.42 15.59
CA TYR A 154 5.87 -7.07 15.50
C TYR A 154 6.42 -6.59 16.84
N GLY A 155 7.40 -5.68 16.84
CA GLY A 155 7.97 -5.12 18.06
C GLY A 155 8.42 -6.20 19.06
N LEU A 156 7.84 -6.18 20.25
CA LEU A 156 8.09 -7.16 21.31
C LEU A 156 7.13 -8.36 21.26
N GLU A 157 6.04 -8.27 20.52
CA GLU A 157 5.08 -9.37 20.35
C GLU A 157 5.54 -10.26 19.20
N LYS A 158 5.96 -11.49 19.50
CA LYS A 158 6.52 -12.44 18.52
C LYS A 158 5.86 -13.80 18.66
N GLU A 159 4.56 -13.85 18.43
CA GLU A 159 3.78 -15.07 18.45
C GLU A 159 3.64 -15.63 17.03
N LEU A 160 4.32 -16.75 16.76
CA LEU A 160 4.27 -17.45 15.48
C LEU A 160 3.14 -18.50 15.50
N ARG A 161 2.21 -18.40 14.55
CA ARG A 161 1.13 -19.37 14.31
C ARG A 161 1.08 -19.73 12.82
N PRO A 162 0.38 -20.79 12.42
CA PRO A 162 0.22 -21.13 11.00
C PRO A 162 -0.37 -20.01 10.16
N ILE A 163 -1.26 -19.19 10.73
CA ILE A 163 -1.67 -17.90 10.16
C ILE A 163 -1.09 -16.82 11.05
N THR A 164 -0.25 -15.97 10.49
CA THR A 164 0.44 -14.90 11.24
C THR A 164 0.28 -13.58 10.50
N VAL A 165 0.12 -12.50 11.27
CA VAL A 165 0.10 -11.12 10.76
C VAL A 165 1.34 -10.40 11.23
N THR A 166 1.98 -9.65 10.32
CA THR A 166 3.17 -8.85 10.61
C THR A 166 3.11 -7.50 9.92
N THR A 167 4.04 -6.61 10.25
CA THR A 167 4.25 -5.35 9.51
C THR A 167 5.40 -5.50 8.52
N TYR A 168 5.44 -4.64 7.47
CA TYR A 168 6.58 -4.59 6.54
C TYR A 168 7.93 -4.43 7.27
N HIS A 169 7.97 -3.65 8.35
CA HIS A 169 9.20 -3.45 9.14
C HIS A 169 9.68 -4.72 9.86
N SER A 170 8.76 -5.58 10.28
CA SER A 170 9.09 -6.79 11.05
C SER A 170 9.12 -8.05 10.20
N ALA A 171 8.59 -8.00 8.97
CA ALA A 171 8.49 -9.15 8.09
C ALA A 171 9.84 -9.65 7.59
N GLY A 172 10.82 -8.75 7.39
CA GLY A 172 12.15 -9.12 6.91
C GLY A 172 12.84 -10.13 7.83
N ASP A 173 12.90 -9.83 9.13
CA ASP A 173 13.48 -10.73 10.13
C ASP A 173 12.70 -12.06 10.21
N LEU A 174 11.35 -11.98 10.22
CA LEU A 174 10.50 -13.17 10.28
C LEU A 174 10.72 -14.11 9.09
N VAL A 175 10.70 -13.58 7.86
CA VAL A 175 10.86 -14.43 6.67
C VAL A 175 12.28 -14.94 6.50
N ALA A 176 13.30 -14.23 6.96
CA ALA A 176 14.66 -14.72 6.99
C ALA A 176 14.81 -15.97 7.89
N GLU A 177 14.08 -16.00 9.00
CA GLU A 177 14.13 -17.09 9.97
C GLU A 177 13.21 -18.26 9.59
N VAL A 178 11.93 -17.96 9.31
CA VAL A 178 10.87 -18.97 9.13
C VAL A 178 10.03 -18.76 7.86
N GLY A 179 10.55 -18.08 6.84
CA GLY A 179 9.80 -17.81 5.60
C GLY A 179 9.29 -19.06 4.89
N ASN A 180 9.93 -20.20 5.10
CA ASN A 180 9.52 -21.50 4.57
C ASN A 180 8.38 -22.17 5.36
N ALA A 181 7.89 -21.56 6.44
CA ALA A 181 6.72 -22.06 7.16
C ALA A 181 5.39 -21.62 6.49
N PHE A 182 5.43 -20.64 5.60
CA PHE A 182 4.23 -20.08 4.96
C PHE A 182 4.16 -20.51 3.49
N LYS A 183 2.98 -20.99 3.07
CA LYS A 183 2.69 -21.34 1.67
C LYS A 183 2.10 -20.17 0.90
N LEU A 184 1.39 -19.27 1.58
CA LEU A 184 0.80 -18.06 1.02
C LEU A 184 1.38 -16.82 1.71
N LEU A 185 1.82 -15.84 0.90
CA LEU A 185 2.07 -14.47 1.36
C LEU A 185 0.97 -13.55 0.85
N VAL A 186 0.37 -12.78 1.75
CA VAL A 186 -0.58 -11.71 1.42
C VAL A 186 0.06 -10.38 1.78
N PHE A 187 0.19 -9.50 0.80
CA PHE A 187 0.72 -8.15 0.98
C PHE A 187 -0.41 -7.14 0.86
N ASP A 188 -0.75 -6.48 1.96
CA ASP A 188 -1.68 -5.36 1.93
C ASP A 188 -0.94 -4.08 1.53
N GLU A 189 -1.59 -3.24 0.69
CA GLU A 189 -0.98 -2.08 0.03
C GLU A 189 0.35 -2.44 -0.66
N VAL A 190 0.29 -3.44 -1.51
CA VAL A 190 1.47 -4.07 -2.14
C VAL A 190 2.34 -3.12 -2.95
N HIS A 191 1.82 -1.95 -3.34
CA HIS A 191 2.59 -0.92 -4.04
C HIS A 191 3.81 -0.40 -3.24
N HIS A 192 3.89 -0.68 -1.95
CA HIS A 192 5.06 -0.38 -1.11
C HIS A 192 6.21 -1.38 -1.30
N LEU A 193 5.92 -2.61 -1.72
CA LEU A 193 6.87 -3.73 -1.72
C LEU A 193 8.14 -3.51 -2.56
N PRO A 194 8.13 -2.79 -3.71
CA PRO A 194 9.34 -2.60 -4.50
C PRO A 194 10.44 -1.76 -3.83
N ALA A 195 10.13 -1.09 -2.70
CA ALA A 195 11.12 -0.33 -1.97
C ALA A 195 12.29 -1.23 -1.51
N PRO A 196 13.56 -0.77 -1.59
CA PRO A 196 14.74 -1.60 -1.30
C PRO A 196 14.71 -2.33 0.03
N SER A 197 14.19 -1.69 1.08
CA SER A 197 14.06 -2.29 2.42
C SER A 197 12.96 -3.35 2.54
N TRP A 198 11.99 -3.39 1.63
CA TRP A 198 10.83 -4.27 1.76
C TRP A 198 10.76 -5.37 0.71
N ARG A 199 11.36 -5.18 -0.48
CA ARG A 199 11.42 -6.22 -1.52
C ARG A 199 12.07 -7.52 -1.02
N GLU A 200 12.97 -7.42 -0.05
CA GLU A 200 13.64 -8.57 0.54
C GLU A 200 12.66 -9.55 1.19
N ILE A 201 11.52 -9.09 1.70
CA ILE A 201 10.46 -9.95 2.25
C ILE A 201 10.02 -10.97 1.19
N ALA A 202 9.79 -10.51 -0.04
CA ALA A 202 9.41 -11.38 -1.13
C ALA A 202 10.57 -12.25 -1.63
N LEU A 203 11.79 -11.71 -1.67
CA LEU A 203 12.98 -12.43 -2.12
C LEU A 203 13.37 -13.58 -1.17
N MET A 204 13.21 -13.36 0.13
CA MET A 204 13.59 -14.31 1.17
C MET A 204 12.53 -15.39 1.46
N SER A 205 11.36 -15.36 0.85
CA SER A 205 10.34 -16.39 1.08
C SER A 205 10.19 -17.35 -0.08
N PRO A 206 10.18 -18.68 0.17
CA PRO A 206 9.91 -19.69 -0.85
C PRO A 206 8.41 -19.92 -1.12
N ALA A 207 7.51 -19.13 -0.51
CA ALA A 207 6.06 -19.26 -0.69
C ALA A 207 5.67 -19.26 -2.17
N PRO A 208 5.04 -20.33 -2.69
CA PRO A 208 4.63 -20.43 -4.08
C PRO A 208 3.44 -19.50 -4.39
N HIS A 209 2.55 -19.28 -3.44
CA HIS A 209 1.39 -18.43 -3.64
C HIS A 209 1.63 -17.04 -3.05
N ARG A 210 1.27 -16.02 -3.82
CA ARG A 210 1.48 -14.62 -3.46
C ARG A 210 0.31 -13.78 -3.92
N LEU A 211 -0.29 -13.06 -3.00
CA LEU A 211 -1.43 -12.20 -3.23
C LEU A 211 -1.08 -10.76 -2.86
N GLY A 212 -0.98 -9.90 -3.85
CA GLY A 212 -0.87 -8.46 -3.65
C GLY A 212 -2.25 -7.81 -3.63
N LEU A 213 -2.52 -6.98 -2.64
CA LEU A 213 -3.75 -6.21 -2.51
C LEU A 213 -3.41 -4.73 -2.52
N THR A 214 -4.07 -3.96 -3.37
CA THR A 214 -3.89 -2.51 -3.40
C THR A 214 -5.12 -1.80 -3.94
N ALA A 215 -5.26 -0.52 -3.65
CA ALA A 215 -6.24 0.34 -4.30
C ALA A 215 -5.64 1.08 -5.51
N THR A 216 -4.32 1.22 -5.55
CA THR A 216 -3.55 1.85 -6.62
C THR A 216 -2.42 0.95 -7.02
N TYR A 217 -2.32 0.65 -8.30
CA TYR A 217 -1.14 -0.01 -8.84
C TYR A 217 -0.20 1.05 -9.42
N PRO A 218 1.12 1.00 -9.18
CA PRO A 218 2.05 1.91 -9.82
C PRO A 218 1.88 1.78 -11.34
N GLU A 219 1.56 2.89 -12.01
CA GLU A 219 1.56 2.90 -13.47
C GLU A 219 3.01 2.60 -13.90
N THR A 220 3.25 1.45 -14.49
CA THR A 220 4.44 1.22 -15.29
C THR A 220 4.33 2.23 -16.42
N ASN A 221 5.23 3.22 -16.44
CA ASN A 221 5.33 4.16 -17.56
C ASN A 221 5.49 3.32 -18.84
N SER A 222 4.43 3.26 -19.64
CA SER A 222 4.37 2.51 -20.90
C SER A 222 5.35 3.01 -21.97
N ASN A 223 6.21 3.97 -21.61
CA ASN A 223 7.29 4.49 -22.46
C ASN A 223 8.69 3.95 -22.07
N ASP A 224 8.81 3.15 -21.03
CA ASP A 224 10.04 2.39 -20.79
C ASP A 224 9.99 1.08 -21.60
N GLN A 225 10.04 1.24 -22.94
CA GLN A 225 10.39 0.17 -23.88
C GLN A 225 11.89 -0.13 -23.78
N THR A 226 12.40 -0.34 -22.60
CA THR A 226 13.59 -1.17 -22.45
C THR A 226 13.11 -2.59 -22.70
N PRO A 227 13.68 -3.29 -23.70
CA PRO A 227 13.34 -4.68 -23.96
C PRO A 227 13.49 -5.45 -22.64
N MET A 228 12.46 -6.19 -22.26
CA MET A 228 12.53 -7.12 -21.13
C MET A 228 13.87 -7.83 -21.22
N PRO A 229 14.70 -7.83 -20.16
CA PRO A 229 15.90 -8.62 -20.17
C PRO A 229 15.46 -10.09 -20.33
N GLN A 230 15.72 -10.63 -21.50
CA GLN A 230 15.64 -12.07 -21.74
C GLN A 230 16.68 -12.70 -20.82
N GLN A 231 16.22 -13.35 -19.77
CA GLN A 231 17.00 -14.09 -18.77
C GLN A 231 18.04 -13.23 -18.02
N PRO A 232 18.08 -13.26 -16.69
CA PRO A 232 19.17 -12.60 -15.96
C PRO A 232 20.51 -13.16 -16.44
N ALA A 233 21.39 -12.26 -16.86
CA ALA A 233 22.75 -12.60 -17.28
C ALA A 233 23.45 -13.31 -16.13
N PRO A 234 24.29 -14.32 -16.40
CA PRO A 234 25.07 -14.99 -15.35
C PRO A 234 26.02 -13.96 -14.71
N GLY A 235 25.86 -13.73 -13.40
CA GLY A 235 26.65 -12.76 -12.64
C GLY A 235 25.86 -11.59 -12.05
N CYS A 236 24.55 -11.70 -11.96
CA CYS A 236 23.68 -10.62 -11.48
C CYS A 236 23.93 -10.29 -10.01
N ASP A 237 24.39 -9.07 -9.76
CA ASP A 237 24.53 -8.50 -8.41
C ASP A 237 23.15 -8.15 -7.86
N LEU A 238 22.64 -8.91 -6.90
CA LEU A 238 21.33 -8.73 -6.26
C LEU A 238 21.08 -7.31 -5.73
N ALA A 239 22.15 -6.53 -5.56
CA ALA A 239 22.11 -5.17 -5.05
C ALA A 239 21.70 -4.13 -6.12
N THR A 240 21.85 -4.44 -7.42
CA THR A 240 21.67 -3.48 -8.52
C THR A 240 20.42 -3.70 -9.36
N GLU A 241 19.70 -4.82 -9.17
CA GLU A 241 18.50 -5.12 -9.95
C GLU A 241 17.28 -4.28 -9.50
N HIS A 242 16.61 -3.76 -10.49
CA HIS A 242 15.30 -3.11 -10.34
C HIS A 242 14.22 -4.20 -10.34
N TRP A 243 13.75 -4.59 -9.16
CA TRP A 243 12.66 -5.56 -9.01
C TRP A 243 11.31 -4.87 -9.17
N SER A 244 10.52 -5.31 -10.13
CA SER A 244 9.14 -4.88 -10.29
C SER A 244 8.20 -5.63 -9.34
N LEU A 245 6.98 -5.12 -9.16
CA LEU A 245 5.93 -5.87 -8.44
C LEU A 245 5.60 -7.19 -9.11
N GLU A 246 5.67 -7.23 -10.44
CA GLU A 246 5.40 -8.42 -11.22
C GLU A 246 6.43 -9.52 -10.95
N ASP A 247 7.71 -9.16 -10.81
CA ASP A 247 8.77 -10.11 -10.44
C ASP A 247 8.56 -10.67 -9.03
N LEU A 248 8.17 -9.84 -8.08
CA LEU A 248 8.04 -10.19 -6.68
C LEU A 248 6.75 -10.95 -6.35
N ILE A 249 5.63 -10.58 -6.96
CA ILE A 249 4.29 -11.08 -6.64
C ILE A 249 3.69 -11.87 -7.80
N GLY A 250 3.83 -11.38 -9.02
CA GLY A 250 3.15 -11.82 -10.23
C GLY A 250 2.38 -10.67 -10.88
N PRO A 251 1.73 -10.93 -12.03
CA PRO A 251 1.03 -9.91 -12.79
C PRO A 251 -0.16 -9.31 -12.05
N VAL A 252 -0.67 -8.19 -12.54
CA VAL A 252 -1.99 -7.70 -12.15
C VAL A 252 -3.04 -8.64 -12.77
N VAL A 253 -3.73 -9.40 -11.94
CA VAL A 253 -4.70 -10.41 -12.39
C VAL A 253 -6.13 -9.89 -12.41
N TYR A 254 -6.44 -8.86 -11.64
CA TYR A 254 -7.77 -8.27 -11.60
C TYR A 254 -7.71 -6.78 -11.23
N VAL A 255 -8.49 -5.98 -11.96
CA VAL A 255 -8.65 -4.54 -11.72
C VAL A 255 -10.12 -4.17 -11.74
N LYS A 256 -10.56 -3.41 -10.75
CA LYS A 256 -11.88 -2.79 -10.76
C LYS A 256 -11.77 -1.36 -10.26
N ASN A 257 -12.31 -0.44 -11.01
CA ASN A 257 -12.26 0.99 -10.68
C ASN A 257 -13.43 1.41 -9.77
N VAL A 258 -13.27 2.57 -9.11
CA VAL A 258 -14.29 3.14 -8.23
C VAL A 258 -15.60 3.34 -8.99
N ASP A 259 -15.53 3.88 -10.22
CA ASP A 259 -16.71 4.21 -11.04
C ASP A 259 -17.54 2.97 -11.40
N GLU A 260 -16.91 1.82 -11.57
CA GLU A 260 -17.58 0.55 -11.87
C GLU A 260 -18.34 -0.05 -10.66
N LEU A 261 -17.95 0.36 -9.44
CA LEU A 261 -18.55 -0.10 -8.19
C LEU A 261 -19.48 0.94 -7.56
N THR A 262 -19.41 2.22 -8.00
CA THR A 262 -20.26 3.31 -7.52
C THR A 262 -21.73 3.04 -7.89
N GLY A 263 -22.63 3.30 -6.95
CA GLY A 263 -24.07 3.05 -7.12
C GLY A 263 -24.50 1.60 -6.93
N LYS A 264 -23.62 0.61 -7.19
CA LYS A 264 -23.92 -0.82 -6.97
C LYS A 264 -23.49 -1.29 -5.57
N GLN A 265 -22.29 -0.89 -5.12
CA GLN A 265 -21.68 -1.43 -3.91
C GLN A 265 -20.95 -0.38 -3.05
N LEU A 266 -20.53 0.72 -3.64
CA LEU A 266 -20.11 1.92 -2.93
C LEU A 266 -21.26 2.92 -2.90
N ALA A 267 -21.35 3.74 -1.85
CA ALA A 267 -22.35 4.79 -1.81
C ALA A 267 -22.16 5.74 -2.99
N GLU A 268 -23.26 6.20 -3.57
CA GLU A 268 -23.18 7.30 -4.51
C GLU A 268 -22.61 8.53 -3.82
N TYR A 269 -21.68 9.20 -4.46
CA TYR A 269 -21.11 10.44 -3.97
C TYR A 269 -21.15 11.51 -5.06
N ARG A 270 -21.38 12.72 -4.63
CA ARG A 270 -21.33 13.91 -5.49
C ARG A 270 -20.07 14.70 -5.14
N THR A 271 -19.22 14.93 -6.14
CA THR A 271 -18.06 15.82 -5.97
C THR A 271 -18.40 17.22 -6.40
N GLU A 272 -18.12 18.19 -5.53
CA GLU A 272 -18.27 19.60 -5.80
C GLU A 272 -16.92 20.30 -5.63
N ARG A 273 -16.37 20.80 -6.74
CA ARG A 273 -15.13 21.57 -6.74
C ARG A 273 -15.41 23.04 -6.53
N ILE A 274 -14.96 23.56 -5.40
CA ILE A 274 -15.14 24.95 -5.00
C ILE A 274 -13.86 25.72 -5.25
N ARG A 275 -13.95 26.79 -6.03
CA ARG A 275 -12.82 27.66 -6.34
C ARG A 275 -12.85 28.90 -5.46
N VAL A 276 -11.75 29.15 -4.74
CA VAL A 276 -11.55 30.33 -3.90
C VAL A 276 -10.38 31.16 -4.42
N ASP A 277 -10.32 32.42 -4.03
CA ASP A 277 -9.25 33.31 -4.42
C ASP A 277 -8.25 33.52 -3.27
N LEU A 278 -7.00 33.88 -3.59
CA LEU A 278 -6.04 34.39 -2.62
C LEU A 278 -6.43 35.81 -2.22
N THR A 279 -6.17 36.16 -0.98
CA THR A 279 -6.22 37.57 -0.56
C THR A 279 -5.20 38.40 -1.36
N PRO A 280 -5.37 39.74 -1.49
CA PRO A 280 -4.38 40.57 -2.21
C PRO A 280 -2.96 40.40 -1.72
N GLN A 281 -2.76 40.25 -0.41
CA GLN A 281 -1.45 40.04 0.19
C GLN A 281 -0.87 38.66 -0.14
N GLU A 282 -1.67 37.60 -0.05
CA GLU A 282 -1.26 36.25 -0.45
C GLU A 282 -0.92 36.20 -1.94
N ARG A 283 -1.69 36.91 -2.79
CA ARG A 283 -1.46 36.98 -4.24
C ARG A 283 -0.10 37.61 -4.55
N VAL A 284 0.23 38.73 -3.96
CA VAL A 284 1.53 39.39 -4.16
C VAL A 284 2.68 38.44 -3.77
N THR A 285 2.56 37.77 -2.63
CA THR A 285 3.60 36.83 -2.16
C THR A 285 3.69 35.61 -3.09
N TYR A 286 2.53 35.09 -3.53
CA TYR A 286 2.46 33.97 -4.45
C TYR A 286 3.12 34.30 -5.79
N ASP A 287 2.79 35.45 -6.39
CA ASP A 287 3.31 35.84 -7.70
C ASP A 287 4.84 36.07 -7.67
N ALA A 288 5.38 36.60 -6.57
CA ALA A 288 6.83 36.74 -6.37
C ALA A 288 7.53 35.37 -6.35
N GLU A 289 7.04 34.43 -5.56
CA GLU A 289 7.63 33.07 -5.50
C GLU A 289 7.40 32.30 -6.82
N TYR A 290 6.25 32.52 -7.49
CA TYR A 290 5.97 31.91 -8.78
C TYR A 290 6.91 32.40 -9.88
N ALA A 291 7.30 33.66 -9.85
CA ALA A 291 8.28 34.22 -10.80
C ALA A 291 9.64 33.48 -10.70
N VAL A 292 10.13 33.23 -9.47
CA VAL A 292 11.37 32.48 -9.23
C VAL A 292 11.26 31.05 -9.73
N TYR A 293 10.19 30.38 -9.36
CA TYR A 293 9.93 29.00 -9.77
C TYR A 293 9.82 28.87 -11.30
N ALA A 294 9.01 29.72 -11.94
CA ALA A 294 8.75 29.68 -13.37
C ALA A 294 9.95 30.10 -14.22
N ALA A 295 10.82 30.99 -13.71
CA ALA A 295 12.05 31.38 -14.40
C ALA A 295 12.97 30.17 -14.59
N TYR A 296 13.25 29.44 -13.50
CA TYR A 296 14.08 28.23 -13.54
C TYR A 296 13.55 27.18 -14.51
N TYR A 297 12.24 26.94 -14.51
CA TYR A 297 11.60 25.97 -15.40
C TYR A 297 11.69 26.35 -16.89
N ARG A 298 11.52 27.63 -17.20
CA ARG A 298 11.62 28.14 -18.59
C ARG A 298 13.04 28.06 -19.11
N GLU A 299 14.00 28.36 -18.28
CA GLU A 299 15.42 28.38 -18.66
C GLU A 299 15.97 26.97 -18.91
N HIS A 300 15.65 26.03 -18.02
CA HIS A 300 16.27 24.69 -18.05
C HIS A 300 15.45 23.64 -18.81
N LYS A 301 14.23 23.93 -19.27
CA LYS A 301 13.37 23.04 -20.06
C LYS A 301 13.36 21.58 -19.58
N LEU A 302 13.36 21.36 -18.26
CA LEU A 302 13.58 20.05 -17.66
C LEU A 302 12.60 18.98 -18.13
N ARG A 303 11.33 19.35 -18.35
CA ARG A 303 10.31 18.40 -18.84
C ARG A 303 10.60 17.97 -20.29
N GLU A 304 11.08 18.87 -21.13
CA GLU A 304 11.43 18.58 -22.52
C GLU A 304 12.68 17.71 -22.60
N SER A 305 13.67 17.99 -21.74
CA SER A 305 14.97 17.32 -21.76
C SER A 305 14.96 15.94 -21.10
N TYR A 306 14.15 15.73 -20.06
CA TYR A 306 14.18 14.53 -19.23
C TYR A 306 12.84 13.78 -19.20
N GLY A 307 11.81 14.23 -19.91
CA GLY A 307 10.50 13.56 -19.93
C GLY A 307 9.97 13.25 -18.53
N PRO A 308 9.49 12.02 -18.27
CA PRO A 308 8.96 11.63 -16.95
C PRO A 308 9.97 11.70 -15.79
N ALA A 309 11.28 11.58 -16.08
CA ALA A 309 12.34 11.61 -15.08
C ALA A 309 12.72 13.04 -14.62
N TRP A 310 12.11 14.08 -15.21
CA TRP A 310 12.42 15.49 -14.95
C TRP A 310 12.39 15.86 -13.44
N TRP A 311 11.47 15.28 -12.68
CA TRP A 311 11.33 15.55 -11.25
C TRP A 311 12.49 15.00 -10.42
N GLY A 312 12.97 13.81 -10.75
CA GLY A 312 14.16 13.21 -10.14
C GLY A 312 15.40 14.07 -10.40
N GLU A 313 15.58 14.50 -11.66
CA GLU A 313 16.69 15.35 -12.06
C GLU A 313 16.63 16.73 -11.38
N TYR A 314 15.47 17.37 -11.33
CA TYR A 314 15.27 18.62 -10.61
C TYR A 314 15.61 18.49 -9.13
N THR A 315 15.19 17.42 -8.50
CA THR A 315 15.49 17.15 -7.09
C THR A 315 16.99 16.91 -6.89
N ARG A 316 17.65 16.17 -7.79
CA ARG A 316 19.09 15.95 -7.78
C ARG A 316 19.85 17.27 -7.93
N ARG A 317 19.50 18.10 -8.92
CA ARG A 317 20.12 19.42 -9.14
C ARG A 317 19.99 20.32 -7.93
N SER A 318 18.86 20.31 -7.24
CA SER A 318 18.68 21.16 -6.03
C SER A 318 19.67 20.87 -4.88
N ALA A 319 20.42 19.76 -4.95
CA ALA A 319 21.45 19.45 -3.97
C ALA A 319 22.76 20.24 -4.20
N TYR A 320 23.13 20.52 -5.45
CA TYR A 320 24.41 21.15 -5.81
C TYR A 320 24.27 22.47 -6.58
N ASP A 321 23.14 22.72 -7.22
CA ASP A 321 22.86 23.94 -7.98
C ASP A 321 22.04 24.91 -7.11
N VAL A 322 22.56 26.16 -7.02
CA VAL A 322 21.98 27.23 -6.19
C VAL A 322 20.60 27.66 -6.75
N GLU A 323 20.48 27.81 -8.07
CA GLU A 323 19.26 28.25 -8.73
C GLU A 323 18.16 27.18 -8.62
N ALA A 324 18.52 25.93 -8.84
CA ALA A 324 17.61 24.80 -8.62
C ALA A 324 17.11 24.74 -7.17
N ARG A 325 18.01 25.04 -6.22
CA ARG A 325 17.67 25.08 -4.79
C ARG A 325 16.71 26.23 -4.49
N GLN A 326 16.97 27.42 -5.03
CA GLN A 326 16.07 28.57 -4.87
C GLN A 326 14.68 28.28 -5.45
N ALA A 327 14.62 27.73 -6.67
CA ALA A 327 13.38 27.33 -7.29
C ALA A 327 12.63 26.26 -6.46
N LYS A 328 13.37 25.31 -5.85
CA LYS A 328 12.78 24.28 -4.97
C LYS A 328 12.21 24.85 -3.67
N VAL A 329 12.87 25.88 -3.12
CA VAL A 329 12.37 26.62 -1.95
C VAL A 329 11.14 27.43 -2.33
N ALA A 330 11.16 28.13 -3.47
CA ALA A 330 10.02 28.87 -4.00
C ALA A 330 8.81 27.94 -4.23
N GLU A 331 9.00 26.77 -4.84
CA GLU A 331 7.95 25.77 -5.00
C GLU A 331 7.31 25.34 -3.67
N ARG A 332 8.13 25.09 -2.64
CA ARG A 332 7.63 24.75 -1.29
C ARG A 332 6.81 25.88 -0.69
N ARG A 333 7.27 27.14 -0.88
CA ARG A 333 6.55 28.32 -0.41
C ARG A 333 5.23 28.50 -1.14
N LEU A 334 5.19 28.32 -2.48
CA LEU A 334 3.96 28.33 -3.27
C LEU A 334 2.95 27.32 -2.73
N LYS A 335 3.36 26.07 -2.55
CA LYS A 335 2.52 25.01 -1.99
C LYS A 335 2.00 25.38 -0.60
N ARG A 336 2.83 26.03 0.22
CA ARG A 336 2.43 26.46 1.57
C ARG A 336 1.42 27.62 1.54
N ILE A 337 1.61 28.62 0.67
CA ILE A 337 0.66 29.73 0.49
C ILE A 337 -0.71 29.19 0.09
N VAL A 338 -0.73 28.35 -0.94
CA VAL A 338 -1.97 27.79 -1.47
C VAL A 338 -2.67 26.88 -0.46
N ALA A 339 -1.91 26.05 0.26
CA ALA A 339 -2.47 25.19 1.30
C ALA A 339 -3.10 25.97 2.45
N ASN A 340 -2.51 27.11 2.83
CA ASN A 340 -2.97 27.94 3.96
C ASN A 340 -3.85 29.13 3.56
N ALA A 341 -4.27 29.20 2.29
CA ALA A 341 -5.03 30.34 1.77
C ALA A 341 -6.26 30.65 2.64
N GLN A 342 -6.43 31.90 2.97
CA GLN A 342 -7.51 32.40 3.85
C GLN A 342 -8.89 32.05 3.29
N GLY A 343 -9.07 32.20 1.98
CA GLY A 343 -10.33 31.85 1.32
C GLY A 343 -10.75 30.37 1.50
N LYS A 344 -9.78 29.44 1.64
CA LYS A 344 -10.08 28.04 1.96
C LYS A 344 -10.68 27.89 3.37
N LEU A 345 -10.14 28.61 4.35
CA LEU A 345 -10.63 28.55 5.73
C LEU A 345 -12.01 29.16 5.87
N GLU A 346 -12.27 30.29 5.21
CA GLU A 346 -13.58 30.93 5.19
C GLU A 346 -14.64 30.03 4.54
N LYS A 347 -14.27 29.37 3.43
CA LYS A 347 -15.16 28.41 2.78
C LYS A 347 -15.38 27.17 3.63
N LEU A 348 -14.36 26.66 4.30
CA LEU A 348 -14.49 25.55 5.24
C LEU A 348 -15.46 25.92 6.38
N GLU A 349 -15.33 27.10 6.95
CA GLU A 349 -16.23 27.58 8.00
C GLU A 349 -17.70 27.61 7.53
N SER A 350 -17.92 28.11 6.32
CA SER A 350 -19.25 28.11 5.69
C SER A 350 -19.81 26.68 5.57
N LEU A 351 -19.01 25.73 5.08
CA LEU A 351 -19.43 24.34 4.94
C LEU A 351 -19.66 23.64 6.29
N LEU A 352 -18.84 23.93 7.30
CA LEU A 352 -19.06 23.38 8.66
C LEU A 352 -20.38 23.90 9.26
N LYS A 353 -20.76 25.15 9.01
CA LYS A 353 -22.04 25.72 9.44
C LYS A 353 -23.23 25.12 8.67
N GLU A 354 -23.10 24.97 7.35
CA GLU A 354 -24.11 24.38 6.48
C GLU A 354 -24.41 22.93 6.87
N HIS A 355 -23.37 22.17 7.19
CA HIS A 355 -23.45 20.76 7.55
C HIS A 355 -23.39 20.48 9.07
N ALA A 356 -23.75 21.45 9.91
CA ALA A 356 -23.62 21.35 11.38
C ALA A 356 -24.35 20.16 12.00
N ARG A 357 -25.38 19.61 11.33
CA ARG A 357 -26.13 18.43 11.78
C ARG A 357 -25.59 17.11 11.23
N GLN A 358 -24.59 17.16 10.36
CA GLN A 358 -24.00 15.98 9.71
C GLN A 358 -22.62 15.72 10.26
N ARG A 359 -22.10 14.52 10.04
CA ARG A 359 -20.71 14.18 10.34
C ARG A 359 -19.83 14.64 9.18
N VAL A 360 -18.88 15.53 9.47
CA VAL A 360 -17.97 16.13 8.49
C VAL A 360 -16.55 15.66 8.74
N LEU A 361 -15.88 15.18 7.70
CA LEU A 361 -14.47 14.83 7.75
C LEU A 361 -13.65 15.80 6.91
N VAL A 362 -12.70 16.48 7.53
CA VAL A 362 -11.84 17.47 6.87
C VAL A 362 -10.46 16.87 6.65
N PHE A 363 -10.01 16.87 5.39
CA PHE A 363 -8.69 16.40 4.98
C PHE A 363 -7.76 17.55 4.64
N THR A 364 -6.53 17.51 5.14
CA THR A 364 -5.48 18.48 4.83
C THR A 364 -4.21 17.79 4.37
N ALA A 365 -3.40 18.48 3.56
CA ALA A 365 -2.11 17.97 3.11
C ALA A 365 -1.01 18.09 4.18
N HIS A 366 -1.16 19.02 5.13
CA HIS A 366 -0.14 19.40 6.10
C HIS A 366 -0.68 19.43 7.53
N ASN A 367 0.15 18.98 8.48
CA ASN A 367 -0.22 18.98 9.90
C ASN A 367 -0.48 20.39 10.45
N ASP A 368 0.33 21.38 10.04
CA ASP A 368 0.18 22.77 10.51
C ASP A 368 -1.23 23.29 10.23
N LEU A 369 -1.74 23.01 9.03
CA LEU A 369 -3.12 23.39 8.66
C LEU A 369 -4.15 22.62 9.48
N ALA A 370 -3.93 21.32 9.70
CA ALA A 370 -4.83 20.51 10.52
C ALA A 370 -4.92 21.05 11.95
N TYR A 371 -3.79 21.40 12.58
CA TYR A 371 -3.78 22.01 13.91
C TYR A 371 -4.39 23.42 13.93
N ARG A 372 -4.18 24.23 12.87
CA ARG A 372 -4.81 25.55 12.74
C ARG A 372 -6.32 25.43 12.68
N ILE A 373 -6.85 24.51 11.88
CA ILE A 373 -8.30 24.23 11.76
C ILE A 373 -8.85 23.74 13.09
N SER A 374 -8.18 22.80 13.74
CA SER A 374 -8.58 22.26 15.05
C SER A 374 -8.74 23.38 16.09
N ARG A 375 -7.78 24.30 16.15
CA ARG A 375 -7.82 25.44 17.10
C ARG A 375 -8.89 26.47 16.75
N ASN A 376 -9.05 26.79 15.45
CA ASN A 376 -10.00 27.81 15.02
C ASN A 376 -11.45 27.38 15.20
N TYR A 377 -11.73 26.09 14.98
CA TYR A 377 -13.12 25.58 14.97
C TYR A 377 -13.40 24.61 16.12
N LEU A 378 -12.45 24.41 17.05
CA LEU A 378 -12.57 23.52 18.23
C LEU A 378 -13.01 22.11 17.85
N ILE A 379 -12.48 21.57 16.75
CA ILE A 379 -12.72 20.20 16.30
C ILE A 379 -11.48 19.30 16.55
N PRO A 380 -11.67 18.04 16.93
CA PRO A 380 -10.55 17.13 17.17
C PRO A 380 -9.67 16.94 15.92
N VAL A 381 -8.36 16.79 16.14
CA VAL A 381 -7.38 16.60 15.07
C VAL A 381 -6.69 15.25 15.19
N ILE A 382 -6.52 14.58 14.05
CA ILE A 382 -5.74 13.35 13.94
C ILE A 382 -4.56 13.59 13.00
N THR A 383 -3.34 13.46 13.52
CA THR A 383 -2.09 13.55 12.75
C THR A 383 -1.23 12.31 13.03
N HIS A 384 -0.08 12.19 12.35
CA HIS A 384 0.89 11.12 12.65
C HIS A 384 1.45 11.19 14.09
N GLN A 385 1.35 12.35 14.74
CA GLN A 385 1.79 12.54 16.13
C GLN A 385 0.71 12.16 17.16
N THR A 386 -0.54 11.93 16.73
CA THR A 386 -1.64 11.55 17.62
C THR A 386 -1.41 10.12 18.13
N ARG A 387 -1.35 9.94 19.45
CA ARG A 387 -1.15 8.64 20.08
C ARG A 387 -2.30 7.68 19.73
N ALA A 388 -2.03 6.39 19.66
CA ALA A 388 -3.02 5.37 19.27
C ALA A 388 -4.29 5.39 20.13
N ALA A 389 -4.14 5.51 21.45
CA ALA A 389 -5.27 5.58 22.39
C ALA A 389 -6.14 6.84 22.15
N GLU A 390 -5.50 8.00 21.95
CA GLU A 390 -6.18 9.27 21.66
C GLU A 390 -6.90 9.20 20.28
N ARG A 391 -6.23 8.66 19.26
CA ARG A 391 -6.83 8.44 17.94
C ARG A 391 -8.09 7.58 18.04
N LYS A 392 -8.01 6.46 18.79
CA LYS A 392 -9.15 5.58 19.02
C LYS A 392 -10.30 6.34 19.69
N ALA A 393 -10.03 7.12 20.75
CA ALA A 393 -11.04 7.90 21.46
C ALA A 393 -11.70 8.97 20.56
N ILE A 394 -10.93 9.65 19.70
CA ILE A 394 -11.46 10.63 18.73
C ILE A 394 -12.39 9.93 17.73
N LEU A 395 -11.96 8.79 17.16
CA LEU A 395 -12.77 8.05 16.18
C LEU A 395 -14.05 7.47 16.80
N GLU A 396 -13.99 6.97 18.00
CA GLU A 396 -15.17 6.51 18.77
C GLU A 396 -16.13 7.67 19.05
N GLY A 397 -15.59 8.83 19.46
CA GLY A 397 -16.37 10.05 19.67
C GLY A 397 -17.04 10.55 18.39
N PHE A 398 -16.37 10.41 17.24
CA PHE A 398 -16.96 10.73 15.93
C PHE A 398 -18.01 9.70 15.50
N ARG A 399 -17.78 8.41 15.78
CA ARG A 399 -18.75 7.32 15.51
C ARG A 399 -20.01 7.47 16.33
N SER A 400 -19.89 7.78 17.62
CA SER A 400 -21.04 8.01 18.53
C SER A 400 -21.78 9.32 18.26
N GLY A 401 -21.20 10.24 17.48
CA GLY A 401 -21.74 11.57 17.22
C GLY A 401 -21.42 12.61 18.30
N ARG A 402 -20.58 12.29 19.29
CA ARG A 402 -20.02 13.24 20.25
C ARG A 402 -19.25 14.36 19.55
N TYR A 403 -18.49 14.02 18.50
CA TYR A 403 -17.83 14.95 17.61
C TYR A 403 -18.56 14.96 16.27
N ARG A 404 -18.99 16.14 15.81
CA ARG A 404 -19.65 16.32 14.51
C ARG A 404 -18.68 16.52 13.38
N ALA A 405 -17.51 17.04 13.67
CA ALA A 405 -16.43 17.19 12.70
C ALA A 405 -15.10 16.72 13.31
N ILE A 406 -14.23 16.20 12.47
CA ILE A 406 -12.82 15.95 12.79
C ILE A 406 -11.95 16.40 11.61
N VAL A 407 -10.73 16.85 11.91
CA VAL A 407 -9.76 17.18 10.89
C VAL A 407 -8.60 16.19 10.92
N THR A 408 -8.12 15.82 9.76
CA THR A 408 -6.99 14.90 9.64
C THR A 408 -5.98 15.38 8.60
N SER A 409 -4.73 15.12 8.86
CA SER A 409 -3.69 15.16 7.84
C SER A 409 -3.55 13.78 7.17
N ARG A 410 -2.51 13.54 6.40
CA ARG A 410 -2.27 12.30 5.62
C ARG A 410 -2.42 10.97 6.38
N VAL A 411 -2.60 10.98 7.68
CA VAL A 411 -2.56 9.80 8.56
C VAL A 411 -3.76 8.85 8.44
N LEU A 412 -4.94 9.35 8.04
CA LEU A 412 -6.08 8.46 7.78
C LEU A 412 -6.01 7.77 6.41
N ASN A 413 -4.88 7.90 5.72
CA ASN A 413 -4.64 7.34 4.40
C ASN A 413 -4.45 5.83 4.44
N GLU A 414 -3.88 5.33 5.52
CA GLU A 414 -3.46 3.94 5.65
C GLU A 414 -4.15 3.31 6.88
N GLY A 415 -5.11 2.43 6.62
CA GLY A 415 -5.50 1.42 7.57
C GLY A 415 -6.44 1.79 8.71
N VAL A 416 -6.90 3.02 8.84
CA VAL A 416 -7.83 3.38 9.91
C VAL A 416 -9.27 3.17 9.46
N ASP A 417 -10.05 2.39 10.23
CA ASP A 417 -11.50 2.25 10.03
C ASP A 417 -12.17 3.58 10.43
N VAL A 418 -12.27 4.48 9.44
CA VAL A 418 -12.90 5.79 9.64
C VAL A 418 -14.40 5.59 9.71
N PRO A 419 -15.06 6.10 10.77
CA PRO A 419 -16.52 6.03 10.88
C PRO A 419 -17.19 6.77 9.72
N GLU A 420 -18.37 6.31 9.34
CA GLU A 420 -19.15 6.89 8.26
C GLU A 420 -19.34 8.40 8.44
N ALA A 421 -18.90 9.16 7.45
CA ALA A 421 -19.16 10.58 7.31
C ALA A 421 -20.06 10.80 6.09
N LYS A 422 -21.01 11.76 6.20
CA LYS A 422 -21.85 12.15 5.06
C LYS A 422 -21.19 13.20 4.18
N VAL A 423 -20.30 13.98 4.77
CA VAL A 423 -19.61 15.09 4.12
C VAL A 423 -18.12 14.95 4.32
N ALA A 424 -17.38 15.08 3.24
CA ALA A 424 -15.94 15.17 3.25
C ALA A 424 -15.49 16.48 2.60
N VAL A 425 -14.54 17.18 3.23
CA VAL A 425 -13.96 18.42 2.70
C VAL A 425 -12.47 18.22 2.53
N VAL A 426 -11.96 18.41 1.32
CA VAL A 426 -10.55 18.29 0.97
C VAL A 426 -9.97 19.70 0.78
N LEU A 427 -8.95 20.03 1.59
CA LEU A 427 -8.22 21.30 1.52
C LEU A 427 -6.85 21.04 0.90
N GLY A 428 -6.75 21.18 -0.41
CA GLY A 428 -5.47 21.19 -1.13
C GLY A 428 -5.16 20.00 -2.02
N GLY A 429 -4.59 20.31 -3.14
CA GLY A 429 -3.55 19.74 -3.96
C GLY A 429 -3.84 18.56 -4.89
N THR A 430 -3.48 18.76 -6.11
CA THR A 430 -3.71 18.05 -7.38
C THR A 430 -3.34 16.55 -7.47
N ALA A 431 -2.37 16.05 -6.74
CA ALA A 431 -2.03 14.61 -6.75
C ALA A 431 -2.96 13.79 -5.85
N SER A 432 -3.69 14.46 -4.98
CA SER A 432 -4.41 13.86 -3.88
C SER A 432 -5.91 13.62 -4.16
N ALA A 433 -6.52 14.22 -5.16
CA ALA A 433 -7.95 14.04 -5.37
C ALA A 433 -8.31 12.57 -5.68
N ARG A 434 -7.53 11.88 -6.53
CA ARG A 434 -7.69 10.43 -6.77
C ARG A 434 -7.37 9.61 -5.51
N GLU A 435 -6.31 9.94 -4.83
CA GLU A 435 -5.89 9.31 -3.58
C GLU A 435 -6.91 9.55 -2.46
N TYR A 436 -7.53 10.76 -2.40
CA TYR A 436 -8.62 11.08 -1.50
C TYR A 436 -9.92 10.35 -1.85
N ILE A 437 -10.26 10.20 -3.13
CA ILE A 437 -11.42 9.42 -3.59
C ILE A 437 -11.27 7.94 -3.20
N GLN A 438 -10.08 7.40 -3.32
CA GLN A 438 -9.78 6.03 -2.86
C GLN A 438 -9.92 5.90 -1.33
N ARG A 439 -9.55 6.94 -0.58
CA ARG A 439 -9.73 7.04 0.87
C ARG A 439 -11.20 7.17 1.26
N LEU A 440 -11.97 7.90 0.47
CA LEU A 440 -13.42 8.05 0.63
C LEU A 440 -14.19 6.74 0.47
N GLY A 441 -13.70 5.78 -0.31
CA GLY A 441 -14.26 4.44 -0.37
C GLY A 441 -14.33 3.73 1.01
N ARG A 442 -13.51 4.14 1.98
CA ARG A 442 -13.65 3.69 3.39
C ARG A 442 -14.76 4.43 4.14
N ILE A 443 -15.02 5.67 3.78
CA ILE A 443 -16.00 6.57 4.43
C ILE A 443 -17.39 6.36 3.87
N LEU A 444 -17.47 6.04 2.57
CA LEU A 444 -18.69 5.92 1.79
C LEU A 444 -19.16 4.46 1.70
N ARG A 445 -19.43 3.80 2.83
CA ARG A 445 -20.10 2.49 2.82
C ARG A 445 -21.55 2.65 2.41
N LYS A 446 -22.02 1.74 1.54
CA LYS A 446 -23.42 1.74 1.08
C LYS A 446 -24.36 1.62 2.29
N GLN A 447 -25.16 2.66 2.51
CA GLN A 447 -26.41 2.58 3.26
C GLN A 447 -27.53 2.92 2.30
N GLU A 448 -28.65 2.22 2.37
CA GLU A 448 -29.79 2.45 1.52
C GLU A 448 -30.18 3.94 1.52
N ASN A 449 -30.27 4.55 0.33
CA ASN A 449 -30.69 5.93 0.06
C ASN A 449 -29.80 7.06 0.61
N LYS A 450 -28.45 6.94 0.65
CA LYS A 450 -27.58 8.04 1.08
C LYS A 450 -26.52 8.36 0.03
N THR A 451 -26.58 9.57 -0.53
CA THR A 451 -25.51 10.17 -1.33
C THR A 451 -24.55 10.93 -0.42
N ALA A 452 -23.26 10.64 -0.51
CA ALA A 452 -22.25 11.40 0.21
C ALA A 452 -21.78 12.62 -0.59
N LEU A 453 -21.38 13.67 0.10
CA LEU A 453 -20.90 14.91 -0.50
C LEU A 453 -19.39 15.04 -0.29
N LEU A 454 -18.68 15.26 -1.39
CA LEU A 454 -17.24 15.57 -1.39
C LEU A 454 -17.03 16.99 -1.90
N TYR A 455 -16.51 17.85 -1.04
CA TYR A 455 -16.08 19.20 -1.41
C TYR A 455 -14.56 19.23 -1.61
N GLU A 456 -14.12 19.64 -2.79
CA GLU A 456 -12.71 19.90 -3.09
C GLU A 456 -12.51 21.43 -3.19
N ILE A 457 -11.78 22.02 -2.23
CA ILE A 457 -11.53 23.46 -2.22
C ILE A 457 -10.15 23.73 -2.81
N ILE A 458 -10.11 24.40 -3.96
CA ILE A 458 -8.89 24.75 -4.70
C ILE A 458 -8.78 26.27 -4.85
N VAL A 459 -7.55 26.75 -5.03
CA VAL A 459 -7.28 28.19 -5.20
C VAL A 459 -7.10 28.51 -6.69
N ARG A 460 -7.90 29.49 -7.16
CA ARG A 460 -7.86 29.96 -8.57
C ARG A 460 -6.50 30.55 -8.95
N LYS A 461 -6.14 30.37 -10.22
CA LYS A 461 -4.92 30.93 -10.82
C LYS A 461 -3.67 30.59 -10.01
N THR A 462 -3.54 29.34 -9.58
CA THR A 462 -2.41 28.81 -8.86
C THR A 462 -2.00 27.44 -9.38
N ILE A 463 -0.91 26.89 -8.82
CA ILE A 463 -0.44 25.52 -9.13
C ILE A 463 -1.47 24.43 -8.78
N GLU A 464 -2.60 24.73 -8.15
CA GLU A 464 -3.65 23.76 -7.87
C GLU A 464 -4.66 23.58 -9.03
N GLU A 465 -4.72 24.50 -9.98
CA GLU A 465 -5.61 24.40 -11.15
C GLU A 465 -5.01 23.63 -12.32
N GLY A 466 -3.70 23.34 -12.29
CA GLY A 466 -2.93 22.69 -13.35
C GLY A 466 -2.93 21.18 -13.31
#